data_4dfd6169af318a263d9eecdb4e24ec4f
#
_entry.id   4dfd6169af318a263d9eecdb4e24ec4f
#
_cell.length_a   1.000
_cell.length_b   1.000
_cell.length_c   1.000
_cell.angle_alpha   90.00
_cell.angle_beta   90.00
_cell.angle_gamma   90.00
#
_symmetry.space_group_name_H-M   'P 1'
#
loop_
_entity.id
_entity.type
_entity.pdbx_description
1 polymer ?
#
loop_
_entity_poly.entity_id
_entity_poly.type
_entity_poly.pdbx_seq_one_letter_code
_entity_poly.pdbx_strand_id
1 'polypeptide(L)'
;MTPLSHIRNFSIVAHIDHGKSTLADRLIQETGTVKDRDMQAQLLDSMDIERERGITIKANTVRIEYKADNGEDYVLNLIDTPGHVDFAYEVSRSMRAVEGSLLVVDSSQGVEAQTLANVYHAIDADHEIVPILNKIDLPAADCDRVAEQIEDVIGIEATHAIQVSAKTGVGIHETLESIVNDLPAPVGDEDADLKAMLVDSWYDSYLGVIVLVRVIDGRLKKGEKVKFLSNGTVHGVDRIGVFRPQMEMVDSLGPGEIGFLTASIKQVRDTRVGDTITHDRKTVEPLDGFKPAQPVVFCGLFPVDTALFEDMRDAIEKLALNDASFSYEMETSAALGFGFRCGFLGLLHLEVIRDRIEREYDIDLITTAPSVVYHVYLRDGSMIELHNPADMPDLTLVDHIEEPRIKATILVPDEYLGDVLKLCQERRGVQIDLTYAGSRAMTVYDLPLNEVVFDFYDRLKSVTKGYASFDYQMTGYQTDSLVKMSVLVNDEPVDALSMMVHRDRAETRGRAMVEKLKDLIPRHMFKIPIQAAIGGKVIARETLSAMRKDVTAKCYGGDASRKRKLLDKQKAGKKKMRQFGRVDIPQEAFISALKMDS
;
A
#
# COMPACT_ATOMS: atom_id res chain seq x y z
N MET A 1 -27.68 8.79 26.91
CA MET A 1 -26.26 8.54 26.75
C MET A 1 -25.92 7.20 27.31
N THR A 2 -25.09 6.47 26.62
CA THR A 2 -24.61 5.18 27.10
C THR A 2 -23.56 5.40 28.18
N PRO A 3 -23.63 4.77 29.35
CA PRO A 3 -22.57 4.84 30.34
C PRO A 3 -21.23 4.35 29.77
N LEU A 4 -20.11 4.92 30.19
CA LEU A 4 -18.77 4.50 29.74
C LEU A 4 -18.55 2.98 29.91
N SER A 5 -19.02 2.42 31.05
CA SER A 5 -18.93 0.98 31.32
C SER A 5 -19.63 0.09 30.28
N HIS A 6 -20.57 0.66 29.51
CA HIS A 6 -21.32 -0.04 28.48
C HIS A 6 -20.84 0.28 27.05
N ILE A 7 -19.69 0.89 26.89
CA ILE A 7 -19.05 1.11 25.58
C ILE A 7 -17.91 0.13 25.42
N ARG A 8 -17.77 -0.45 24.24
CA ARG A 8 -16.62 -1.25 23.81
C ARG A 8 -16.14 -0.77 22.47
N ASN A 9 -14.89 -0.37 22.40
CA ASN A 9 -14.25 0.01 21.15
C ASN A 9 -13.23 -1.06 20.80
N PHE A 10 -13.34 -1.62 19.61
CA PHE A 10 -12.47 -2.72 19.20
C PHE A 10 -12.21 -2.71 17.69
N SER A 11 -11.13 -3.37 17.32
CA SER A 11 -10.77 -3.64 15.94
C SER A 11 -10.72 -5.14 15.67
N ILE A 12 -10.73 -5.52 14.39
CA ILE A 12 -10.50 -6.90 13.98
C ILE A 12 -9.15 -6.99 13.29
N VAL A 13 -8.28 -7.80 13.84
CA VAL A 13 -6.93 -8.08 13.35
C VAL A 13 -6.92 -9.46 12.70
N ALA A 14 -6.51 -9.54 11.44
CA ALA A 14 -6.46 -10.80 10.71
C ALA A 14 -5.45 -10.73 9.57
N HIS A 15 -4.96 -11.88 9.15
CA HIS A 15 -4.32 -12.02 7.84
C HIS A 15 -5.35 -11.92 6.72
N ILE A 16 -4.89 -11.62 5.50
CA ILE A 16 -5.72 -11.66 4.28
C ILE A 16 -6.39 -13.04 4.18
N ASP A 17 -7.64 -13.09 3.78
CA ASP A 17 -8.45 -14.30 3.64
C ASP A 17 -8.74 -15.10 4.92
N HIS A 18 -8.35 -14.65 6.13
CA HIS A 18 -8.74 -15.30 7.38
C HIS A 18 -10.21 -15.06 7.77
N GLY A 19 -10.93 -14.23 7.01
CA GLY A 19 -12.37 -14.02 7.16
C GLY A 19 -12.76 -12.82 8.02
N LYS A 20 -11.90 -11.81 8.11
CA LYS A 20 -12.11 -10.55 8.83
C LYS A 20 -13.43 -9.86 8.45
N SER A 21 -13.62 -9.50 7.17
CA SER A 21 -14.82 -8.80 6.69
C SER A 21 -16.07 -9.66 6.83
N THR A 22 -15.95 -10.99 6.67
CA THR A 22 -17.07 -11.93 6.89
C THR A 22 -17.49 -11.98 8.36
N LEU A 23 -16.52 -11.93 9.29
CA LEU A 23 -16.84 -11.87 10.72
C LEU A 23 -17.52 -10.54 11.07
N ALA A 24 -16.99 -9.40 10.56
CA ALA A 24 -17.61 -8.09 10.75
C ALA A 24 -19.06 -8.06 10.26
N ASP A 25 -19.32 -8.59 9.06
CA ASP A 25 -20.69 -8.73 8.51
C ASP A 25 -21.61 -9.54 9.43
N ARG A 26 -21.09 -10.64 10.02
CA ARG A 26 -21.88 -11.47 10.94
C ARG A 26 -22.20 -10.80 12.27
N LEU A 27 -21.25 -10.05 12.84
CA LEU A 27 -21.49 -9.26 14.05
C LEU A 27 -22.58 -8.22 13.81
N ILE A 28 -22.56 -7.53 12.66
CA ILE A 28 -23.56 -6.55 12.25
C ILE A 28 -24.94 -7.21 12.03
N GLN A 29 -24.96 -8.39 11.43
CA GLN A 29 -26.19 -9.13 11.14
C GLN A 29 -26.83 -9.67 12.42
N GLU A 30 -26.07 -10.33 13.29
CA GLU A 30 -26.57 -10.97 14.53
C GLU A 30 -27.20 -9.93 15.47
N THR A 31 -26.62 -8.74 15.53
CA THR A 31 -27.14 -7.62 16.35
C THR A 31 -28.34 -6.91 15.72
N GLY A 32 -28.71 -7.27 14.48
CA GLY A 32 -29.82 -6.61 13.78
C GLY A 32 -29.57 -5.14 13.43
N THR A 33 -28.31 -4.70 13.47
CA THR A 33 -27.90 -3.33 13.10
C THR A 33 -28.30 -3.02 11.65
N VAL A 34 -28.25 -4.04 10.79
CA VAL A 34 -28.75 -4.00 9.40
C VAL A 34 -29.78 -5.11 9.23
N LYS A 35 -30.88 -4.79 8.54
CA LYS A 35 -31.92 -5.78 8.26
C LYS A 35 -31.41 -6.83 7.28
N ASP A 36 -31.78 -8.09 7.45
CA ASP A 36 -31.35 -9.20 6.59
C ASP A 36 -31.51 -8.94 5.09
N ARG A 37 -32.61 -8.27 4.68
CA ARG A 37 -32.87 -7.91 3.28
C ARG A 37 -31.91 -6.87 2.70
N ASP A 38 -31.26 -6.10 3.56
CA ASP A 38 -30.36 -4.99 3.20
C ASP A 38 -28.88 -5.39 3.40
N MET A 39 -28.63 -6.61 3.91
CA MET A 39 -27.28 -7.17 4.06
C MET A 39 -26.66 -7.49 2.70
N GLN A 40 -25.42 -7.08 2.54
CA GLN A 40 -24.56 -7.39 1.39
C GLN A 40 -23.26 -7.99 1.91
N ALA A 41 -22.63 -8.84 1.12
CA ALA A 41 -21.31 -9.35 1.47
C ALA A 41 -20.28 -8.21 1.46
N GLN A 42 -19.40 -8.21 2.45
CA GLN A 42 -18.38 -7.18 2.64
C GLN A 42 -19.02 -5.77 2.76
N LEU A 43 -20.01 -5.67 3.66
CA LEU A 43 -20.83 -4.47 3.84
C LEU A 43 -19.99 -3.22 4.17
N LEU A 44 -18.89 -3.40 4.93
CA LEU A 44 -18.00 -2.32 5.33
C LEU A 44 -16.99 -1.94 4.23
N ASP A 45 -16.71 -2.84 3.29
CA ASP A 45 -15.82 -2.56 2.16
C ASP A 45 -16.56 -1.67 1.14
N SER A 46 -16.29 -0.38 1.18
CA SER A 46 -17.03 0.64 0.45
C SER A 46 -16.61 0.78 -1.02
N MET A 47 -15.36 0.39 -1.35
CA MET A 47 -14.80 0.50 -2.69
C MET A 47 -15.03 -0.80 -3.48
N ASP A 48 -15.30 -0.68 -4.78
CA ASP A 48 -15.43 -1.86 -5.65
C ASP A 48 -14.14 -2.67 -5.71
N ILE A 49 -12.99 -2.00 -5.67
CA ILE A 49 -11.67 -2.63 -5.67
C ILE A 49 -11.42 -3.45 -4.39
N GLU A 50 -11.94 -3.04 -3.23
CA GLU A 50 -11.88 -3.81 -1.99
C GLU A 50 -12.62 -5.13 -2.14
N ARG A 51 -13.85 -5.07 -2.68
CA ARG A 51 -14.70 -6.25 -2.89
C ARG A 51 -14.13 -7.22 -3.93
N GLU A 52 -13.59 -6.69 -5.04
CA GLU A 52 -12.98 -7.51 -6.10
C GLU A 52 -11.72 -8.23 -5.62
N ARG A 53 -10.89 -7.54 -4.84
CA ARG A 53 -9.61 -8.08 -4.35
C ARG A 53 -9.76 -8.85 -3.03
N GLY A 54 -10.92 -8.75 -2.35
CA GLY A 54 -11.17 -9.37 -1.06
C GLY A 54 -10.31 -8.79 0.08
N ILE A 55 -9.90 -7.52 -0.03
CA ILE A 55 -9.04 -6.84 0.95
C ILE A 55 -9.67 -5.52 1.40
N THR A 56 -9.58 -5.21 2.67
CA THR A 56 -9.89 -3.88 3.18
C THR A 56 -8.70 -2.96 2.94
N ILE A 57 -8.93 -1.82 2.31
CA ILE A 57 -7.92 -0.81 2.00
C ILE A 57 -8.01 0.35 2.99
N LYS A 58 -9.23 0.83 3.24
CA LYS A 58 -9.49 1.94 4.17
C LYS A 58 -10.21 1.43 5.41
N ALA A 59 -9.81 1.92 6.58
CA ALA A 59 -10.50 1.60 7.82
C ALA A 59 -11.92 2.17 7.81
N ASN A 60 -12.90 1.32 8.12
CA ASN A 60 -14.31 1.68 8.22
C ASN A 60 -14.81 1.49 9.65
N THR A 61 -15.69 2.39 10.09
CA THR A 61 -16.23 2.37 11.46
C THR A 61 -17.70 2.06 11.44
N VAL A 62 -18.15 1.22 12.35
CA VAL A 62 -19.57 0.96 12.57
C VAL A 62 -19.90 0.91 14.06
N ARG A 63 -20.98 1.59 14.44
CA ARG A 63 -21.57 1.54 15.78
C ARG A 63 -22.67 0.48 15.79
N ILE A 64 -22.55 -0.49 16.68
CA ILE A 64 -23.44 -1.61 16.88
C ILE A 64 -24.11 -1.46 18.24
N GLU A 65 -25.43 -1.64 18.33
CA GLU A 65 -26.15 -1.75 19.59
C GLU A 65 -26.38 -3.22 19.90
N TYR A 66 -25.97 -3.66 21.07
CA TYR A 66 -26.06 -5.05 21.46
C TYR A 66 -26.68 -5.19 22.85
N LYS A 67 -27.65 -6.07 22.97
CA LYS A 67 -28.22 -6.46 24.25
C LYS A 67 -27.58 -7.75 24.72
N ALA A 68 -26.72 -7.66 25.73
CA ALA A 68 -25.95 -8.79 26.25
C ALA A 68 -26.83 -9.74 27.10
N ASP A 69 -26.32 -10.93 27.38
CA ASP A 69 -26.98 -11.96 28.19
C ASP A 69 -27.25 -11.50 29.62
N ASN A 70 -26.49 -10.54 30.15
CA ASN A 70 -26.74 -9.90 31.44
C ASN A 70 -28.02 -9.01 31.45
N GLY A 71 -28.64 -8.80 30.27
CA GLY A 71 -29.82 -7.99 30.07
C GLY A 71 -29.59 -6.49 29.90
N GLU A 72 -28.34 -6.04 29.92
CA GLU A 72 -27.93 -4.65 29.71
C GLU A 72 -27.66 -4.35 28.24
N ASP A 73 -27.85 -3.08 27.85
CA ASP A 73 -27.63 -2.60 26.49
C ASP A 73 -26.21 -2.01 26.38
N TYR A 74 -25.44 -2.48 25.41
CA TYR A 74 -24.07 -2.03 25.12
C TYR A 74 -23.99 -1.35 23.76
N VAL A 75 -23.01 -0.43 23.65
CA VAL A 75 -22.59 0.17 22.39
C VAL A 75 -21.22 -0.39 22.04
N LEU A 76 -21.15 -1.08 20.92
CA LEU A 76 -19.94 -1.69 20.38
C LEU A 76 -19.52 -0.86 19.17
N ASN A 77 -18.36 -0.20 19.23
CA ASN A 77 -17.79 0.52 18.10
C ASN A 77 -16.70 -0.34 17.48
N LEU A 78 -17.00 -0.91 16.32
CA LEU A 78 -16.03 -1.65 15.51
C LEU A 78 -15.32 -0.70 14.56
N ILE A 79 -13.99 -0.77 14.54
CA ILE A 79 -13.17 -0.22 13.46
C ILE A 79 -12.58 -1.38 12.67
N ASP A 80 -13.07 -1.58 11.45
CA ASP A 80 -12.54 -2.58 10.54
C ASP A 80 -11.25 -2.07 9.92
N THR A 81 -10.14 -2.79 10.14
CA THR A 81 -8.78 -2.35 9.77
C THR A 81 -8.25 -3.11 8.56
N PRO A 82 -7.43 -2.50 7.69
CA PRO A 82 -6.70 -3.25 6.67
C PRO A 82 -5.85 -4.38 7.24
N GLY A 83 -5.67 -5.45 6.47
CA GLY A 83 -4.80 -6.58 6.88
C GLY A 83 -3.40 -6.54 6.26
N HIS A 84 -3.16 -5.71 5.24
CA HIS A 84 -1.93 -5.71 4.45
C HIS A 84 -0.88 -4.72 4.98
N VAL A 85 0.40 -5.11 4.93
CA VAL A 85 1.53 -4.30 5.41
C VAL A 85 1.60 -2.89 4.80
N ASP A 86 1.26 -2.73 3.52
CA ASP A 86 1.27 -1.42 2.87
C ASP A 86 0.32 -0.42 3.55
N PHE A 87 -0.68 -0.92 4.28
CA PHE A 87 -1.64 -0.11 5.02
C PHE A 87 -1.38 -0.10 6.54
N ALA A 88 -0.18 -0.46 6.98
CA ALA A 88 0.20 -0.47 8.41
C ALA A 88 -0.03 0.89 9.08
N TYR A 89 0.08 2.00 8.34
CA TYR A 89 -0.25 3.33 8.83
C TYR A 89 -1.73 3.47 9.19
N GLU A 90 -2.65 2.97 8.35
CA GLU A 90 -4.09 2.93 8.62
C GLU A 90 -4.40 2.05 9.85
N VAL A 91 -3.74 0.88 9.94
CA VAL A 91 -3.86 -0.04 11.08
C VAL A 91 -3.44 0.66 12.38
N SER A 92 -2.25 1.26 12.41
CA SER A 92 -1.72 1.95 13.59
C SER A 92 -2.61 3.09 14.08
N ARG A 93 -3.24 3.84 13.17
CA ARG A 93 -4.20 4.90 13.53
C ARG A 93 -5.46 4.33 14.18
N SER A 94 -6.02 3.32 13.55
CA SER A 94 -7.25 2.66 14.00
C SER A 94 -7.07 2.03 15.37
N MET A 95 -5.92 1.38 15.60
CA MET A 95 -5.57 0.77 16.89
C MET A 95 -5.58 1.80 18.03
N ARG A 96 -5.07 3.01 17.83
CA ARG A 96 -5.08 4.04 18.89
C ARG A 96 -6.47 4.59 19.21
N ALA A 97 -7.48 4.28 18.40
CA ALA A 97 -8.85 4.73 18.61
C ALA A 97 -9.70 3.72 19.40
N VAL A 98 -9.16 2.55 19.75
CA VAL A 98 -9.89 1.47 20.39
C VAL A 98 -9.09 0.87 21.56
N GLU A 99 -9.75 0.14 22.45
CA GLU A 99 -9.14 -0.48 23.64
C GLU A 99 -8.85 -1.97 23.45
N GLY A 100 -9.42 -2.61 22.43
CA GLY A 100 -9.26 -4.04 22.25
C GLY A 100 -9.22 -4.49 20.80
N SER A 101 -8.77 -5.72 20.59
CA SER A 101 -8.68 -6.33 19.27
C SER A 101 -9.15 -7.77 19.28
N LEU A 102 -9.92 -8.15 18.27
CA LEU A 102 -10.24 -9.53 17.97
C LEU A 102 -9.17 -10.08 17.02
N LEU A 103 -8.36 -11.02 17.49
CA LEU A 103 -7.35 -11.69 16.68
C LEU A 103 -7.96 -12.89 15.96
N VAL A 104 -8.25 -12.74 14.67
CA VAL A 104 -8.89 -13.77 13.86
C VAL A 104 -7.85 -14.59 13.12
N VAL A 105 -7.80 -15.89 13.41
CA VAL A 105 -6.88 -16.85 12.79
C VAL A 105 -7.69 -17.95 12.10
N ASP A 106 -7.33 -18.27 10.86
CA ASP A 106 -7.91 -19.40 10.12
C ASP A 106 -7.45 -20.72 10.73
N SER A 107 -8.39 -21.54 11.21
CA SER A 107 -8.10 -22.82 11.86
C SER A 107 -7.44 -23.86 10.95
N SER A 108 -7.48 -23.65 9.62
CA SER A 108 -6.82 -24.53 8.65
C SER A 108 -5.40 -24.08 8.31
N GLN A 109 -5.17 -22.76 8.23
CA GLN A 109 -3.87 -22.18 7.85
C GLN A 109 -2.97 -21.92 9.07
N GLY A 110 -3.54 -21.41 10.15
CA GLY A 110 -2.82 -21.03 11.37
C GLY A 110 -2.25 -19.61 11.31
N VAL A 111 -1.25 -19.33 12.15
CA VAL A 111 -0.62 -18.01 12.26
C VAL A 111 0.20 -17.72 11.00
N GLU A 112 0.07 -16.50 10.48
CA GLU A 112 0.76 -15.98 9.29
C GLU A 112 1.61 -14.74 9.65
N ALA A 113 2.56 -14.35 8.79
CA ALA A 113 3.48 -13.24 9.08
C ALA A 113 2.76 -11.91 9.35
N GLN A 114 1.72 -11.59 8.57
CA GLN A 114 0.91 -10.37 8.78
C GLN A 114 0.09 -10.44 10.09
N THR A 115 -0.31 -11.62 10.52
CA THR A 115 -0.94 -11.81 11.85
C THR A 115 -0.02 -11.31 12.94
N LEU A 116 1.25 -11.73 12.90
CA LEU A 116 2.28 -11.30 13.87
C LEU A 116 2.47 -9.79 13.87
N ALA A 117 2.66 -9.18 12.69
CA ALA A 117 2.88 -7.75 12.57
C ALA A 117 1.71 -6.94 13.14
N ASN A 118 0.48 -7.32 12.78
CA ASN A 118 -0.72 -6.63 13.26
C ASN A 118 -0.95 -6.82 14.76
N VAL A 119 -0.64 -8.00 15.30
CA VAL A 119 -0.72 -8.25 16.75
C VAL A 119 0.29 -7.39 17.50
N TYR A 120 1.52 -7.24 17.01
CA TYR A 120 2.49 -6.34 17.63
C TYR A 120 2.03 -4.89 17.65
N HIS A 121 1.34 -4.42 16.60
CA HIS A 121 0.71 -3.09 16.63
C HIS A 121 -0.38 -2.97 17.69
N ALA A 122 -1.16 -4.04 17.94
CA ALA A 122 -2.17 -4.05 19.00
C ALA A 122 -1.51 -4.07 20.39
N ILE A 123 -0.44 -4.85 20.59
CA ILE A 123 0.33 -4.88 21.83
C ILE A 123 0.99 -3.53 22.11
N ASP A 124 1.60 -2.91 21.10
CA ASP A 124 2.21 -1.57 21.21
C ASP A 124 1.17 -0.47 21.54
N ALA A 125 -0.10 -0.70 21.21
CA ALA A 125 -1.22 0.17 21.56
C ALA A 125 -1.89 -0.18 22.90
N ASP A 126 -1.33 -1.16 23.66
CA ASP A 126 -1.84 -1.63 24.97
C ASP A 126 -3.27 -2.22 24.90
N HIS A 127 -3.57 -2.97 23.82
CA HIS A 127 -4.88 -3.59 23.63
C HIS A 127 -5.03 -4.89 24.42
N GLU A 128 -6.24 -5.11 24.93
CA GLU A 128 -6.70 -6.46 25.26
C GLU A 128 -6.99 -7.23 23.97
N ILE A 129 -6.44 -8.43 23.83
CA ILE A 129 -6.51 -9.21 22.58
C ILE A 129 -7.29 -10.50 22.83
N VAL A 130 -8.41 -10.66 22.13
CA VAL A 130 -9.25 -11.86 22.18
C VAL A 130 -8.97 -12.73 20.96
N PRO A 131 -8.39 -13.93 21.12
CA PRO A 131 -8.14 -14.85 20.03
C PRO A 131 -9.42 -15.54 19.55
N ILE A 132 -9.61 -15.56 18.22
CA ILE A 132 -10.76 -16.19 17.53
C ILE A 132 -10.22 -17.15 16.48
N LEU A 133 -10.62 -18.42 16.58
CA LEU A 133 -10.30 -19.48 15.63
C LEU A 133 -11.44 -19.60 14.61
N ASN A 134 -11.24 -19.02 13.42
CA ASN A 134 -12.27 -18.97 12.38
C ASN A 134 -12.15 -20.13 11.39
N LYS A 135 -13.21 -20.32 10.59
CA LYS A 135 -13.35 -21.34 9.55
C LYS A 135 -13.34 -22.78 10.09
N ILE A 136 -13.87 -22.99 11.28
CA ILE A 136 -14.01 -24.34 11.89
C ILE A 136 -14.88 -25.29 11.06
N ASP A 137 -15.63 -24.77 10.09
CA ASP A 137 -16.44 -25.55 9.14
C ASP A 137 -15.60 -26.26 8.06
N LEU A 138 -14.33 -25.92 7.91
CA LEU A 138 -13.45 -26.54 6.93
C LEU A 138 -12.96 -27.91 7.40
N PRO A 139 -12.89 -28.93 6.50
CA PRO A 139 -12.38 -30.26 6.85
C PRO A 139 -10.93 -30.29 7.36
N ALA A 140 -10.14 -29.28 6.98
CA ALA A 140 -8.75 -29.13 7.37
C ALA A 140 -8.55 -28.27 8.63
N ALA A 141 -9.65 -27.85 9.28
CA ALA A 141 -9.58 -27.06 10.51
C ALA A 141 -8.99 -27.89 11.68
N ASP A 142 -8.02 -27.32 12.40
CA ASP A 142 -7.37 -27.92 13.55
C ASP A 142 -7.17 -26.83 14.61
N CYS A 143 -8.18 -26.65 15.44
CA CYS A 143 -8.23 -25.59 16.44
C CYS A 143 -7.14 -25.75 17.51
N ASP A 144 -6.89 -26.98 17.97
CA ASP A 144 -5.91 -27.25 19.03
C ASP A 144 -4.49 -26.87 18.56
N ARG A 145 -4.12 -27.30 17.36
CA ARG A 145 -2.84 -26.95 16.73
C ARG A 145 -2.68 -25.44 16.56
N VAL A 146 -3.73 -24.74 16.15
CA VAL A 146 -3.66 -23.29 15.90
C VAL A 146 -3.63 -22.51 17.22
N ALA A 147 -4.32 -22.97 18.26
CA ALA A 147 -4.20 -22.41 19.60
C ALA A 147 -2.76 -22.51 20.13
N GLU A 148 -2.14 -23.70 20.04
CA GLU A 148 -0.72 -23.89 20.40
C GLU A 148 0.21 -22.94 19.59
N GLN A 149 -0.05 -22.74 18.29
CA GLN A 149 0.74 -21.79 17.48
C GLN A 149 0.60 -20.34 17.97
N ILE A 150 -0.60 -19.91 18.37
CA ILE A 150 -0.82 -18.56 18.92
C ILE A 150 0.00 -18.40 20.21
N GLU A 151 -0.03 -19.38 21.10
CA GLU A 151 0.72 -19.35 22.35
C GLU A 151 2.25 -19.37 22.13
N ASP A 152 2.74 -20.26 21.27
CA ASP A 152 4.16 -20.43 21.02
C ASP A 152 4.79 -19.27 20.24
N VAL A 153 4.08 -18.72 19.24
CA VAL A 153 4.62 -17.74 18.29
C VAL A 153 4.33 -16.32 18.72
N ILE A 154 3.14 -16.08 19.29
CA ILE A 154 2.68 -14.73 19.68
C ILE A 154 2.86 -14.51 21.18
N GLY A 155 2.71 -15.56 21.98
CA GLY A 155 2.80 -15.48 23.45
C GLY A 155 1.49 -15.03 24.12
N ILE A 156 0.35 -15.15 23.43
CA ILE A 156 -1.00 -14.85 23.95
C ILE A 156 -1.68 -16.16 24.31
N GLU A 157 -2.31 -16.24 25.48
CA GLU A 157 -3.09 -17.41 25.89
C GLU A 157 -4.25 -17.65 24.91
N ALA A 158 -4.32 -18.84 24.33
CA ALA A 158 -5.31 -19.22 23.35
C ALA A 158 -6.07 -20.51 23.71
N THR A 159 -5.83 -21.05 24.92
CA THR A 159 -6.54 -22.26 25.42
C THR A 159 -8.05 -22.12 25.40
N HIS A 160 -8.58 -20.91 25.59
CA HIS A 160 -10.00 -20.57 25.58
C HIS A 160 -10.41 -19.73 24.35
N ALA A 161 -9.63 -19.79 23.26
CA ALA A 161 -9.95 -19.10 22.03
C ALA A 161 -11.34 -19.47 21.50
N ILE A 162 -12.10 -18.47 21.05
CA ILE A 162 -13.47 -18.67 20.57
C ILE A 162 -13.42 -19.35 19.21
N GLN A 163 -14.12 -20.46 19.09
CA GLN A 163 -14.21 -21.21 17.83
C GLN A 163 -15.40 -20.73 16.99
N VAL A 164 -15.11 -20.20 15.80
CA VAL A 164 -16.08 -19.51 14.96
C VAL A 164 -16.08 -20.06 13.53
N SER A 165 -17.26 -20.13 12.96
CA SER A 165 -17.43 -20.14 11.51
C SER A 165 -18.22 -18.89 11.10
N ALA A 166 -17.52 -17.84 10.69
CA ALA A 166 -18.16 -16.63 10.18
C ALA A 166 -19.07 -16.93 8.97
N LYS A 167 -18.76 -17.97 8.19
CA LYS A 167 -19.58 -18.43 7.06
C LYS A 167 -20.93 -18.99 7.49
N THR A 168 -20.96 -19.80 8.54
CA THR A 168 -22.18 -20.51 8.99
C THR A 168 -22.89 -19.82 10.17
N GLY A 169 -22.24 -18.84 10.82
CA GLY A 169 -22.75 -18.11 11.98
C GLY A 169 -22.48 -18.78 13.34
N VAL A 170 -21.75 -19.90 13.36
CA VAL A 170 -21.38 -20.58 14.62
C VAL A 170 -20.38 -19.73 15.39
N GLY A 171 -20.57 -19.57 16.71
CA GLY A 171 -19.65 -18.85 17.61
C GLY A 171 -19.78 -17.32 17.57
N ILE A 172 -20.73 -16.76 16.81
CA ILE A 172 -20.89 -15.28 16.70
C ILE A 172 -21.45 -14.69 18.00
N HIS A 173 -22.44 -15.35 18.61
CA HIS A 173 -23.00 -14.91 19.89
C HIS A 173 -21.95 -14.94 21.00
N GLU A 174 -21.17 -16.00 21.09
CA GLU A 174 -20.06 -16.14 22.03
C GLU A 174 -19.00 -15.05 21.81
N THR A 175 -18.77 -14.67 20.55
CA THR A 175 -17.86 -13.55 20.23
C THR A 175 -18.42 -12.23 20.75
N LEU A 176 -19.71 -11.94 20.59
CA LEU A 176 -20.36 -10.73 21.10
C LEU A 176 -20.31 -10.66 22.62
N GLU A 177 -20.56 -11.77 23.31
CA GLU A 177 -20.45 -11.85 24.77
C GLU A 177 -19.02 -11.65 25.27
N SER A 178 -18.02 -12.22 24.57
CA SER A 178 -16.61 -11.98 24.89
C SER A 178 -16.21 -10.51 24.69
N ILE A 179 -16.67 -9.84 23.63
CA ILE A 179 -16.44 -8.41 23.45
C ILE A 179 -16.95 -7.61 24.65
N VAL A 180 -18.11 -7.96 25.21
CA VAL A 180 -18.69 -7.29 26.38
C VAL A 180 -17.89 -7.59 27.66
N ASN A 181 -17.51 -8.84 27.87
CA ASN A 181 -16.95 -9.33 29.14
C ASN A 181 -15.43 -9.17 29.24
N ASP A 182 -14.72 -9.39 28.14
CA ASP A 182 -13.25 -9.49 28.16
C ASP A 182 -12.57 -8.18 27.72
N LEU A 183 -13.21 -7.39 26.81
CA LEU A 183 -12.62 -6.12 26.42
C LEU A 183 -12.89 -5.02 27.45
N PRO A 184 -11.89 -4.15 27.74
CA PRO A 184 -12.06 -3.06 28.67
C PRO A 184 -12.99 -1.95 28.13
N ALA A 185 -13.70 -1.30 29.06
CA ALA A 185 -14.43 -0.09 28.74
C ALA A 185 -13.46 1.10 28.56
N PRO A 186 -13.79 2.07 27.69
CA PRO A 186 -13.01 3.29 27.57
C PRO A 186 -12.99 4.07 28.87
N VAL A 187 -11.90 4.81 29.11
CA VAL A 187 -11.75 5.71 30.24
C VAL A 187 -11.91 7.15 29.76
N GLY A 188 -12.54 8.01 30.56
CA GLY A 188 -12.70 9.43 30.27
C GLY A 188 -13.57 10.14 31.29
N ASP A 189 -13.50 11.46 31.32
CA ASP A 189 -14.25 12.34 32.22
C ASP A 189 -15.19 13.24 31.40
N GLU A 190 -16.50 13.08 31.62
CA GLU A 190 -17.53 13.84 30.92
C GLU A 190 -17.55 15.32 31.30
N ASP A 191 -17.14 15.65 32.52
CA ASP A 191 -17.15 17.01 33.06
C ASP A 191 -15.86 17.79 32.77
N ALA A 192 -14.85 17.13 32.21
CA ALA A 192 -13.60 17.76 31.78
C ALA A 192 -13.76 18.60 30.51
N ASP A 193 -12.73 19.39 30.19
CA ASP A 193 -12.65 20.09 28.91
C ASP A 193 -12.55 19.09 27.75
N LEU A 194 -13.23 19.41 26.65
CA LEU A 194 -13.22 18.53 25.46
C LEU A 194 -11.79 18.21 25.03
N LYS A 195 -11.51 16.94 24.90
CA LYS A 195 -10.29 16.37 24.35
C LYS A 195 -10.68 15.24 23.42
N ALA A 196 -10.60 15.47 22.12
CA ALA A 196 -10.95 14.47 21.12
C ALA A 196 -9.76 14.25 20.17
N MET A 197 -9.55 12.99 19.78
CA MET A 197 -8.53 12.60 18.82
C MET A 197 -9.12 12.59 17.41
N LEU A 198 -8.45 13.22 16.47
CA LEU A 198 -8.75 13.12 15.05
C LEU A 198 -8.19 11.79 14.52
N VAL A 199 -9.08 10.85 14.24
CA VAL A 199 -8.70 9.49 13.77
C VAL A 199 -8.45 9.47 12.26
N ASP A 200 -9.38 10.07 11.50
CA ASP A 200 -9.29 10.17 10.04
C ASP A 200 -10.06 11.40 9.51
N SER A 201 -9.78 11.78 8.27
CA SER A 201 -10.55 12.84 7.60
C SER A 201 -10.58 12.61 6.09
N TRP A 202 -11.71 12.95 5.47
CA TRP A 202 -11.89 12.84 4.02
C TRP A 202 -12.85 13.90 3.50
N TYR A 203 -12.83 14.09 2.20
CA TYR A 203 -13.72 15.02 1.52
C TYR A 203 -14.95 14.28 0.96
N ASP A 204 -16.12 14.78 1.31
CA ASP A 204 -17.41 14.39 0.74
C ASP A 204 -17.97 15.54 -0.10
N SER A 205 -18.49 15.23 -1.30
CA SER A 205 -18.97 16.26 -2.23
C SER A 205 -20.19 17.05 -1.72
N TYR A 206 -20.96 16.49 -0.77
CA TYR A 206 -22.18 17.10 -0.21
C TYR A 206 -21.95 17.71 1.18
N LEU A 207 -21.11 17.07 1.99
CA LEU A 207 -20.89 17.45 3.39
C LEU A 207 -19.60 18.26 3.59
N GLY A 208 -18.75 18.34 2.59
CA GLY A 208 -17.42 18.92 2.70
C GLY A 208 -16.45 17.98 3.42
N VAL A 209 -15.55 18.53 4.22
CA VAL A 209 -14.61 17.72 5.00
C VAL A 209 -15.33 17.08 6.18
N ILE A 210 -15.30 15.76 6.22
CA ILE A 210 -15.77 14.93 7.33
C ILE A 210 -14.55 14.54 8.16
N VAL A 211 -14.65 14.72 9.48
CA VAL A 211 -13.60 14.39 10.43
C VAL A 211 -14.09 13.29 11.35
N LEU A 212 -13.47 12.11 11.30
CA LEU A 212 -13.71 11.02 12.23
C LEU A 212 -12.96 11.31 13.53
N VAL A 213 -13.69 11.27 14.64
CA VAL A 213 -13.14 11.59 15.95
C VAL A 213 -13.45 10.52 16.97
N ARG A 214 -12.54 10.33 17.93
CA ARG A 214 -12.80 9.66 19.18
C ARG A 214 -12.74 10.70 20.30
N VAL A 215 -13.80 10.81 21.07
CA VAL A 215 -13.83 11.68 22.27
C VAL A 215 -13.14 10.94 23.42
N ILE A 216 -12.12 11.56 24.01
CA ILE A 216 -11.40 11.06 25.18
C ILE A 216 -12.03 11.63 26.45
N ASP A 217 -12.09 12.97 26.56
CA ASP A 217 -12.69 13.66 27.68
C ASP A 217 -13.66 14.73 27.20
N GLY A 218 -14.56 15.14 28.09
CA GLY A 218 -15.53 16.17 27.81
C GLY A 218 -16.62 15.74 26.84
N ARG A 219 -17.25 16.69 26.20
CA ARG A 219 -18.38 16.45 25.31
C ARG A 219 -18.29 17.35 24.07
N LEU A 220 -18.52 16.78 22.91
CA LEU A 220 -18.62 17.48 21.64
C LEU A 220 -20.08 17.66 21.26
N LYS A 221 -20.54 18.91 20.99
CA LYS A 221 -21.92 19.20 20.62
C LYS A 221 -22.01 19.99 19.32
N LYS A 222 -23.11 19.80 18.61
CA LYS A 222 -23.45 20.60 17.44
C LYS A 222 -23.56 22.08 17.79
N GLY A 223 -23.04 22.95 16.92
CA GLY A 223 -23.07 24.41 17.06
C GLY A 223 -21.94 25.01 17.92
N GLU A 224 -21.14 24.18 18.57
CA GLU A 224 -19.97 24.63 19.32
C GLU A 224 -18.81 24.99 18.39
N LYS A 225 -17.85 25.77 18.91
CA LYS A 225 -16.61 26.07 18.22
C LYS A 225 -15.49 25.18 18.75
N VAL A 226 -14.84 24.48 17.84
CA VAL A 226 -13.71 23.60 18.14
C VAL A 226 -12.43 24.15 17.53
N LYS A 227 -11.32 23.90 18.21
CA LYS A 227 -9.97 24.30 17.83
C LYS A 227 -9.13 23.06 17.58
N PHE A 228 -8.44 23.02 16.45
CA PHE A 228 -7.43 22.04 16.10
C PHE A 228 -6.08 22.50 16.67
N LEU A 229 -5.45 21.69 17.52
CA LEU A 229 -4.26 22.14 18.24
C LEU A 229 -3.01 22.24 17.34
N SER A 230 -2.89 21.43 16.32
CA SER A 230 -1.70 21.39 15.45
C SER A 230 -1.49 22.69 14.65
N ASN A 231 -2.57 23.35 14.24
CA ASN A 231 -2.53 24.57 13.42
C ASN A 231 -3.25 25.77 14.04
N GLY A 232 -3.91 25.56 15.19
CA GLY A 232 -4.64 26.60 15.92
C GLY A 232 -5.91 27.09 15.23
N THR A 233 -6.38 26.45 14.14
CA THR A 233 -7.60 26.87 13.44
C THR A 233 -8.85 26.58 14.26
N VAL A 234 -9.84 27.46 14.15
CA VAL A 234 -11.12 27.36 14.87
C VAL A 234 -12.25 27.22 13.88
N HIS A 235 -13.08 26.20 14.05
CA HIS A 235 -14.20 25.88 13.19
C HIS A 235 -15.49 25.71 14.01
N GLY A 236 -16.62 26.11 13.42
CA GLY A 236 -17.94 25.83 14.01
C GLY A 236 -18.40 24.42 13.61
N VAL A 237 -18.86 23.64 14.56
CA VAL A 237 -19.39 22.29 14.32
C VAL A 237 -20.78 22.39 13.71
N ASP A 238 -20.91 22.01 12.43
CA ASP A 238 -22.18 22.08 11.71
C ASP A 238 -23.05 20.85 11.99
N ARG A 239 -22.44 19.65 11.95
CA ARG A 239 -23.12 18.37 12.18
C ARG A 239 -22.22 17.42 12.96
N ILE A 240 -22.87 16.53 13.71
CA ILE A 240 -22.23 15.42 14.43
C ILE A 240 -23.05 14.16 14.11
N GLY A 241 -22.38 13.05 13.98
CA GLY A 241 -23.02 11.77 13.71
C GLY A 241 -22.16 10.56 14.03
N VAL A 242 -22.76 9.41 13.85
CA VAL A 242 -22.15 8.09 13.97
C VAL A 242 -22.42 7.27 12.70
N PHE A 243 -21.70 6.18 12.50
CA PHE A 243 -21.92 5.28 11.36
C PHE A 243 -22.66 4.01 11.82
N ARG A 244 -23.86 3.72 11.22
CA ARG A 244 -24.70 2.54 11.49
C ARG A 244 -25.22 1.85 10.24
N PRO A 245 -24.48 1.20 9.44
CA PRO A 245 -23.26 1.58 8.70
C PRO A 245 -23.41 2.92 7.97
N GLN A 246 -24.65 3.36 7.71
CA GLN A 246 -24.92 4.68 7.14
C GLN A 246 -24.75 5.78 8.20
N MET A 247 -24.53 7.01 7.74
CA MET A 247 -24.41 8.16 8.62
C MET A 247 -25.74 8.43 9.34
N GLU A 248 -25.70 8.42 10.67
CA GLU A 248 -26.81 8.82 11.52
C GLU A 248 -26.41 10.06 12.34
N MET A 249 -27.23 11.12 12.27
CA MET A 249 -26.95 12.36 12.98
C MET A 249 -27.32 12.21 14.46
N VAL A 250 -26.42 12.70 15.33
CA VAL A 250 -26.62 12.77 16.77
C VAL A 250 -26.40 14.20 17.29
N ASP A 251 -26.90 14.52 18.47
CA ASP A 251 -26.77 15.86 19.04
C ASP A 251 -25.42 16.08 19.71
N SER A 252 -24.80 15.03 20.22
CA SER A 252 -23.50 15.10 20.91
C SER A 252 -22.76 13.77 20.92
N LEU A 253 -21.43 13.83 21.11
CA LEU A 253 -20.58 12.68 21.43
C LEU A 253 -19.93 12.93 22.79
N GLY A 254 -19.95 11.92 23.66
CA GLY A 254 -19.32 11.91 24.98
C GLY A 254 -18.02 11.11 25.00
N PRO A 255 -17.36 11.02 26.17
CA PRO A 255 -16.14 10.23 26.33
C PRO A 255 -16.31 8.79 25.87
N GLY A 256 -15.30 8.22 25.24
CA GLY A 256 -15.31 6.87 24.69
C GLY A 256 -16.09 6.70 23.40
N GLU A 257 -16.89 7.65 22.98
CA GLU A 257 -17.67 7.52 21.74
C GLU A 257 -16.83 7.86 20.50
N ILE A 258 -17.06 7.08 19.43
CA ILE A 258 -16.47 7.28 18.11
C ILE A 258 -17.57 7.78 17.18
N GLY A 259 -17.29 8.85 16.46
CA GLY A 259 -18.24 9.44 15.52
C GLY A 259 -17.56 10.45 14.60
N PHE A 260 -18.35 11.17 13.83
CA PHE A 260 -17.82 12.18 12.93
C PHE A 260 -18.40 13.56 13.21
N LEU A 261 -17.65 14.57 12.79
CA LEU A 261 -18.12 15.94 12.72
C LEU A 261 -17.89 16.53 11.34
N THR A 262 -18.72 17.51 10.96
CA THR A 262 -18.47 18.42 9.85
C THR A 262 -18.41 19.85 10.39
N ALA A 263 -17.50 20.67 9.92
CA ALA A 263 -17.20 21.96 10.54
C ALA A 263 -16.82 23.05 9.52
N SER A 264 -17.46 23.09 8.36
CA SER A 264 -17.17 24.07 7.29
C SER A 264 -15.68 24.20 6.94
N ILE A 265 -14.92 23.10 7.09
CA ILE A 265 -13.51 23.03 6.75
C ILE A 265 -13.40 22.96 5.24
N LYS A 266 -12.62 23.86 4.65
CA LYS A 266 -12.52 23.98 3.19
C LYS A 266 -11.52 23.01 2.55
N GLN A 267 -10.51 22.61 3.30
CA GLN A 267 -9.41 21.80 2.78
C GLN A 267 -9.04 20.71 3.80
N VAL A 268 -8.94 19.46 3.33
CA VAL A 268 -8.56 18.31 4.19
C VAL A 268 -7.18 18.53 4.82
N ARG A 269 -6.26 19.18 4.14
CA ARG A 269 -4.93 19.53 4.70
C ARG A 269 -4.97 20.37 5.98
N ASP A 270 -6.11 21.03 6.28
CA ASP A 270 -6.30 21.75 7.53
C ASP A 270 -6.64 20.80 8.70
N THR A 271 -6.92 19.53 8.39
CA THR A 271 -7.18 18.45 9.36
C THR A 271 -6.02 17.46 9.36
N ARG A 272 -5.13 17.58 10.32
CA ARG A 272 -4.02 16.64 10.46
C ARG A 272 -4.46 15.42 11.26
N VAL A 273 -4.32 14.24 10.67
CA VAL A 273 -4.62 12.96 11.34
C VAL A 273 -3.73 12.81 12.59
N GLY A 274 -4.35 12.42 13.71
CA GLY A 274 -3.71 12.38 15.03
C GLY A 274 -3.71 13.71 15.78
N ASP A 275 -4.33 14.76 15.22
CA ASP A 275 -4.46 16.04 15.93
C ASP A 275 -5.43 15.93 17.11
N THR A 276 -5.26 16.84 18.06
CA THR A 276 -6.15 16.99 19.19
C THR A 276 -7.14 18.11 18.95
N ILE A 277 -8.41 17.83 19.15
CA ILE A 277 -9.51 18.77 19.01
C ILE A 277 -10.01 19.14 20.42
N THR A 278 -10.13 20.43 20.70
CA THR A 278 -10.69 20.96 21.94
C THR A 278 -11.67 22.10 21.65
N HIS A 279 -12.38 22.60 22.67
CA HIS A 279 -13.22 23.78 22.53
C HIS A 279 -12.39 25.05 22.26
N ASP A 280 -12.94 25.97 21.49
CA ASP A 280 -12.38 27.34 21.37
C ASP A 280 -12.18 27.95 22.75
N ARG A 281 -11.04 28.64 22.98
CA ARG A 281 -10.63 29.26 24.25
C ARG A 281 -10.25 28.29 25.38
N LYS A 282 -10.26 26.98 25.17
CA LYS A 282 -9.72 26.00 26.11
C LYS A 282 -8.30 25.61 25.73
N THR A 283 -7.54 25.21 26.72
CA THR A 283 -6.18 24.67 26.52
C THR A 283 -6.11 23.32 27.21
N VAL A 284 -5.85 22.30 26.42
CA VAL A 284 -5.63 20.93 26.89
C VAL A 284 -4.25 20.47 26.43
N GLU A 285 -3.67 19.50 27.13
CA GLU A 285 -2.45 18.87 26.65
C GLU A 285 -2.75 18.09 25.36
N PRO A 286 -1.95 18.28 24.28
CA PRO A 286 -2.10 17.51 23.07
C PRO A 286 -1.98 16.01 23.36
N LEU A 287 -2.77 15.21 22.67
CA LEU A 287 -2.58 13.76 22.59
C LEU A 287 -1.30 13.46 21.81
N ASP A 288 -0.69 12.33 22.11
CA ASP A 288 0.40 11.82 21.28
C ASP A 288 -0.13 11.60 19.85
N GLY A 289 0.34 12.45 18.94
CA GLY A 289 -0.08 12.41 17.54
C GLY A 289 0.49 11.21 16.80
N PHE A 290 0.03 11.00 15.58
CA PHE A 290 0.59 9.98 14.69
C PHE A 290 1.84 10.51 13.99
N LYS A 291 2.83 9.64 13.79
CA LYS A 291 3.93 9.95 12.87
C LYS A 291 3.33 10.08 11.47
N PRO A 292 3.73 11.09 10.67
CA PRO A 292 3.28 11.19 9.29
C PRO A 292 3.61 9.92 8.52
N ALA A 293 2.70 9.49 7.66
CA ALA A 293 3.01 8.42 6.71
C ALA A 293 4.16 8.89 5.81
N GLN A 294 5.16 8.03 5.64
CA GLN A 294 6.27 8.28 4.74
C GLN A 294 6.18 7.34 3.55
N PRO A 295 5.99 7.86 2.33
CA PRO A 295 6.07 7.04 1.14
C PRO A 295 7.44 6.37 1.02
N VAL A 296 7.44 5.10 0.64
CA VAL A 296 8.65 4.29 0.47
C VAL A 296 8.89 3.86 -0.96
N VAL A 297 7.84 3.87 -1.79
CA VAL A 297 7.86 3.50 -3.20
C VAL A 297 7.45 4.72 -4.03
N PHE A 298 8.24 5.05 -5.05
CA PHE A 298 7.98 6.17 -5.93
C PHE A 298 7.92 5.71 -7.38
N CYS A 299 6.95 6.20 -8.14
CA CYS A 299 6.94 6.05 -9.59
C CYS A 299 6.33 7.27 -10.27
N GLY A 300 6.68 7.48 -11.54
CA GLY A 300 6.02 8.45 -12.39
C GLY A 300 4.73 7.86 -12.96
N LEU A 301 3.65 8.61 -12.88
CA LEU A 301 2.38 8.33 -13.53
C LEU A 301 2.19 9.33 -14.67
N PHE A 302 1.93 8.83 -15.88
CA PHE A 302 1.74 9.65 -17.07
C PHE A 302 0.46 9.20 -17.78
N PRO A 303 -0.37 10.13 -18.28
CA PRO A 303 -1.53 9.74 -19.06
C PRO A 303 -1.08 9.22 -20.44
N VAL A 304 -1.74 8.17 -20.95
CA VAL A 304 -1.47 7.64 -22.30
C VAL A 304 -1.77 8.70 -23.34
N ASP A 305 -2.92 9.37 -23.21
CA ASP A 305 -3.25 10.55 -24.01
C ASP A 305 -2.82 11.81 -23.26
N THR A 306 -1.82 12.49 -23.78
CA THR A 306 -1.30 13.74 -23.21
C THR A 306 -2.33 14.86 -23.09
N ALA A 307 -3.44 14.80 -23.85
CA ALA A 307 -4.56 15.75 -23.74
C ALA A 307 -5.29 15.62 -22.38
N LEU A 308 -5.24 14.45 -21.74
CA LEU A 308 -5.89 14.19 -20.45
C LEU A 308 -5.04 14.60 -19.22
N PHE A 309 -3.94 15.32 -19.41
CA PHE A 309 -3.07 15.72 -18.30
C PHE A 309 -3.80 16.57 -17.24
N GLU A 310 -4.63 17.51 -17.66
CA GLU A 310 -5.41 18.37 -16.73
C GLU A 310 -6.45 17.53 -15.95
N ASP A 311 -7.13 16.61 -16.63
CA ASP A 311 -8.10 15.70 -15.98
C ASP A 311 -7.39 14.78 -15.00
N MET A 312 -6.20 14.30 -15.34
CA MET A 312 -5.36 13.50 -14.46
C MET A 312 -4.91 14.30 -13.23
N ARG A 313 -4.55 15.58 -13.39
CA ARG A 313 -4.21 16.45 -12.25
C ARG A 313 -5.38 16.55 -11.27
N ASP A 314 -6.57 16.81 -11.79
CA ASP A 314 -7.78 16.92 -10.96
C ASP A 314 -8.10 15.59 -10.25
N ALA A 315 -7.87 14.44 -10.91
CA ALA A 315 -8.04 13.13 -10.32
C ALA A 315 -7.04 12.88 -9.17
N ILE A 316 -5.76 13.16 -9.40
CA ILE A 316 -4.69 13.02 -8.39
C ILE A 316 -4.95 13.94 -7.19
N GLU A 317 -5.34 15.19 -7.41
CA GLU A 317 -5.69 16.13 -6.33
C GLU A 317 -6.84 15.59 -5.47
N LYS A 318 -7.91 15.06 -6.09
CA LYS A 318 -9.05 14.47 -5.38
C LYS A 318 -8.66 13.21 -4.60
N LEU A 319 -7.81 12.35 -5.16
CA LEU A 319 -7.32 11.16 -4.45
C LEU A 319 -6.46 11.55 -3.25
N ALA A 320 -5.56 12.51 -3.40
CA ALA A 320 -4.72 13.00 -2.31
C ALA A 320 -5.50 13.71 -1.18
N LEU A 321 -6.68 14.26 -1.49
CA LEU A 321 -7.58 14.78 -0.46
C LEU A 321 -8.12 13.67 0.46
N ASN A 322 -8.25 12.45 -0.05
CA ASN A 322 -8.85 11.31 0.65
C ASN A 322 -7.84 10.29 1.15
N ASP A 323 -6.56 10.49 0.82
CA ASP A 323 -5.46 9.62 1.22
C ASP A 323 -4.26 10.45 1.67
N ALA A 324 -4.12 10.61 2.98
CA ALA A 324 -3.04 11.38 3.59
C ALA A 324 -1.64 10.75 3.42
N SER A 325 -1.57 9.49 2.98
CA SER A 325 -0.32 8.76 2.75
C SER A 325 0.19 8.89 1.31
N PHE A 326 -0.66 9.39 0.40
CA PHE A 326 -0.34 9.60 -1.00
C PHE A 326 0.30 10.98 -1.21
N SER A 327 1.50 11.00 -1.78
CA SER A 327 2.21 12.23 -2.15
C SER A 327 2.41 12.31 -3.65
N TYR A 328 2.43 13.53 -4.20
CA TYR A 328 2.65 13.74 -5.62
C TYR A 328 3.34 15.08 -5.89
N GLU A 329 4.11 15.12 -6.96
CA GLU A 329 4.73 16.33 -7.51
C GLU A 329 4.71 16.26 -9.04
N MET A 330 4.72 17.42 -9.71
CA MET A 330 4.77 17.45 -11.18
C MET A 330 6.08 16.89 -11.68
N GLU A 331 6.00 16.00 -12.68
CA GLU A 331 7.16 15.42 -13.36
C GLU A 331 7.04 15.64 -14.86
N THR A 332 8.17 15.87 -15.52
CA THR A 332 8.26 15.98 -16.97
C THR A 332 9.25 14.97 -17.51
N SER A 333 8.80 14.13 -18.43
CA SER A 333 9.64 13.18 -19.14
C SER A 333 9.81 13.59 -20.60
N ALA A 334 11.03 13.55 -21.11
CA ALA A 334 11.28 13.82 -22.53
C ALA A 334 10.57 12.81 -23.46
N ALA A 335 10.34 11.59 -22.96
CA ALA A 335 9.68 10.51 -23.72
C ALA A 335 8.15 10.49 -23.55
N LEU A 336 7.65 10.79 -22.32
CA LEU A 336 6.24 10.59 -21.94
C LEU A 336 5.45 11.91 -21.80
N GLY A 337 6.13 13.08 -21.83
CA GLY A 337 5.49 14.38 -21.65
C GLY A 337 5.31 14.76 -20.18
N PHE A 338 4.19 15.40 -19.86
CA PHE A 338 3.83 15.83 -18.51
C PHE A 338 3.12 14.72 -17.75
N GLY A 339 3.46 14.57 -16.48
CA GLY A 339 2.89 13.61 -15.55
C GLY A 339 3.16 13.99 -14.09
N PHE A 340 3.06 13.02 -13.21
CA PHE A 340 3.29 13.21 -11.79
C PHE A 340 4.22 12.15 -11.23
N ARG A 341 5.18 12.57 -10.43
CA ARG A 341 5.96 11.70 -9.55
C ARG A 341 5.13 11.48 -8.29
N CYS A 342 4.75 10.23 -8.06
CA CYS A 342 3.88 9.86 -6.95
C CYS A 342 4.62 8.97 -5.95
N GLY A 343 4.37 9.20 -4.66
CA GLY A 343 4.89 8.41 -3.56
C GLY A 343 3.79 7.58 -2.90
N PHE A 344 4.10 6.32 -2.62
CA PHE A 344 3.18 5.29 -2.12
C PHE A 344 3.77 4.57 -0.91
N LEU A 345 2.92 4.02 -0.05
CA LEU A 345 3.33 3.22 1.11
C LEU A 345 3.93 1.86 0.70
N GLY A 346 3.54 1.34 -0.46
CA GLY A 346 4.01 0.07 -1.00
C GLY A 346 3.46 -0.18 -2.39
N LEU A 347 3.68 -1.40 -2.91
CA LEU A 347 3.23 -1.77 -4.26
C LEU A 347 1.73 -1.92 -4.37
N LEU A 348 1.08 -2.52 -3.38
CA LEU A 348 -0.37 -2.67 -3.39
C LEU A 348 -1.05 -1.30 -3.34
N HIS A 349 -0.51 -0.36 -2.56
CA HIS A 349 -1.01 1.02 -2.55
C HIS A 349 -0.86 1.69 -3.93
N LEU A 350 0.28 1.51 -4.63
CA LEU A 350 0.48 1.98 -5.99
C LEU A 350 -0.56 1.39 -6.95
N GLU A 351 -0.78 0.07 -6.90
CA GLU A 351 -1.76 -0.59 -7.75
C GLU A 351 -3.18 -0.09 -7.50
N VAL A 352 -3.56 0.10 -6.23
CA VAL A 352 -4.87 0.63 -5.84
C VAL A 352 -5.08 2.04 -6.40
N ILE A 353 -4.12 2.95 -6.22
CA ILE A 353 -4.23 4.32 -6.74
C ILE A 353 -4.30 4.34 -8.26
N ARG A 354 -3.48 3.53 -8.95
CA ARG A 354 -3.52 3.39 -10.41
C ARG A 354 -4.89 2.90 -10.88
N ASP A 355 -5.37 1.78 -10.32
CA ASP A 355 -6.65 1.19 -10.70
C ASP A 355 -7.82 2.17 -10.44
N ARG A 356 -7.74 2.98 -9.38
CA ARG A 356 -8.73 4.03 -9.10
C ARG A 356 -8.70 5.13 -10.14
N ILE A 357 -7.53 5.62 -10.56
CA ILE A 357 -7.43 6.63 -11.62
C ILE A 357 -7.99 6.08 -12.93
N GLU A 358 -7.63 4.86 -13.29
CA GLU A 358 -8.11 4.22 -14.52
C GLU A 358 -9.63 4.00 -14.53
N ARG A 359 -10.22 3.56 -13.39
CA ARG A 359 -11.65 3.19 -13.32
C ARG A 359 -12.58 4.36 -12.95
N GLU A 360 -12.20 5.17 -11.96
CA GLU A 360 -13.06 6.25 -11.46
C GLU A 360 -13.04 7.48 -12.38
N TYR A 361 -11.92 7.68 -13.12
CA TYR A 361 -11.70 8.86 -13.95
C TYR A 361 -11.53 8.54 -15.44
N ASP A 362 -11.55 7.27 -15.84
CA ASP A 362 -11.41 6.82 -17.25
C ASP A 362 -10.11 7.33 -17.91
N ILE A 363 -9.00 7.29 -17.18
CA ILE A 363 -7.69 7.75 -17.63
C ILE A 363 -6.70 6.58 -17.65
N ASP A 364 -6.34 6.13 -18.85
CA ASP A 364 -5.29 5.12 -19.01
C ASP A 364 -3.91 5.68 -18.65
N LEU A 365 -3.13 4.92 -17.86
CA LEU A 365 -1.86 5.36 -17.32
C LEU A 365 -0.66 4.57 -17.82
N ILE A 366 0.44 5.29 -18.02
CA ILE A 366 1.80 4.74 -18.10
C ILE A 366 2.46 4.93 -16.75
N THR A 367 2.92 3.84 -16.15
CA THR A 367 3.73 3.87 -14.92
C THR A 367 5.21 3.69 -15.25
N THR A 368 6.08 4.52 -14.66
CA THR A 368 7.54 4.27 -14.73
C THR A 368 7.95 3.15 -13.77
N ALA A 369 9.22 2.73 -13.83
CA ALA A 369 9.75 1.78 -12.85
C ALA A 369 9.52 2.28 -11.43
N PRO A 370 8.91 1.47 -10.54
CA PRO A 370 8.92 1.79 -9.13
C PRO A 370 10.37 1.96 -8.64
N SER A 371 10.62 2.96 -7.84
CA SER A 371 11.93 3.21 -7.23
C SER A 371 11.76 3.49 -5.75
N VAL A 372 12.81 3.25 -4.99
CA VAL A 372 12.90 3.63 -3.58
C VAL A 372 13.64 4.95 -3.47
N VAL A 373 13.58 5.60 -2.30
CA VAL A 373 14.41 6.78 -2.02
C VAL A 373 15.80 6.33 -1.68
N TYR A 374 16.81 6.92 -2.33
CA TYR A 374 18.22 6.71 -2.03
C TYR A 374 18.80 7.95 -1.37
N HIS A 375 19.68 7.77 -0.40
CA HIS A 375 20.49 8.86 0.14
C HIS A 375 21.81 8.91 -0.62
N VAL A 376 22.03 9.99 -1.36
CA VAL A 376 23.27 10.22 -2.12
C VAL A 376 24.11 11.23 -1.37
N TYR A 377 25.23 10.79 -0.83
CA TYR A 377 26.19 11.64 -0.15
C TYR A 377 27.21 12.18 -1.14
N LEU A 378 27.35 13.49 -1.14
CA LEU A 378 28.31 14.18 -2.01
C LEU A 378 29.64 14.40 -1.27
N ARG A 379 30.70 14.57 -2.04
CA ARG A 379 32.05 14.78 -1.49
C ARG A 379 32.23 16.11 -0.72
N ASP A 380 31.32 17.04 -0.89
CA ASP A 380 31.26 18.29 -0.10
C ASP A 380 30.58 18.11 1.26
N GLY A 381 30.12 16.89 1.59
CA GLY A 381 29.45 16.55 2.85
C GLY A 381 27.93 16.77 2.83
N SER A 382 27.35 17.23 1.73
CA SER A 382 25.90 17.34 1.58
C SER A 382 25.26 16.00 1.25
N MET A 383 24.00 15.82 1.62
CA MET A 383 23.18 14.65 1.32
C MET A 383 21.98 15.07 0.47
N ILE A 384 21.66 14.28 -0.54
CA ILE A 384 20.52 14.45 -1.42
C ILE A 384 19.63 13.22 -1.32
N GLU A 385 18.35 13.41 -1.09
CA GLU A 385 17.34 12.35 -1.25
C GLU A 385 17.03 12.20 -2.74
N LEU A 386 17.41 11.05 -3.30
CA LEU A 386 17.18 10.74 -4.70
C LEU A 386 15.91 9.92 -4.86
N HIS A 387 14.84 10.56 -5.32
CA HIS A 387 13.55 9.93 -5.62
C HIS A 387 13.50 9.38 -7.04
N ASN A 388 14.11 10.08 -8.00
CA ASN A 388 14.13 9.69 -9.41
C ASN A 388 15.55 9.35 -9.84
N PRO A 389 15.83 8.11 -10.32
CA PRO A 389 17.15 7.76 -10.84
C PRO A 389 17.65 8.68 -11.98
N ALA A 390 16.74 9.33 -12.72
CA ALA A 390 17.13 10.28 -13.77
C ALA A 390 17.92 11.47 -13.21
N ASP A 391 17.60 11.92 -12.00
CA ASP A 391 18.17 13.10 -11.34
C ASP A 391 19.51 12.82 -10.61
N MET A 392 20.05 11.60 -10.76
CA MET A 392 21.32 11.22 -10.17
C MET A 392 22.44 12.21 -10.55
N PRO A 393 23.12 12.82 -9.57
CA PRO A 393 24.22 13.74 -9.84
C PRO A 393 25.40 13.04 -10.52
N ASP A 394 26.34 13.83 -11.05
CA ASP A 394 27.57 13.29 -11.66
C ASP A 394 28.34 12.42 -10.66
N LEU A 395 28.69 11.21 -11.08
CA LEU A 395 29.39 10.23 -10.24
C LEU A 395 30.72 10.76 -9.66
N THR A 396 31.34 11.78 -10.27
CA THR A 396 32.53 12.40 -9.75
C THR A 396 32.31 13.21 -8.48
N LEU A 397 31.08 13.67 -8.26
CA LEU A 397 30.66 14.43 -7.08
C LEU A 397 30.18 13.52 -5.93
N VAL A 398 29.84 12.28 -6.25
CA VAL A 398 29.29 11.33 -5.27
C VAL A 398 30.40 10.68 -4.47
N ASP A 399 30.24 10.63 -3.15
CA ASP A 399 31.07 9.89 -2.22
C ASP A 399 30.56 8.46 -2.07
N HIS A 400 29.35 8.30 -1.57
CA HIS A 400 28.68 7.00 -1.45
C HIS A 400 27.15 7.14 -1.58
N ILE A 401 26.48 6.01 -1.75
CA ILE A 401 25.02 5.92 -1.87
C ILE A 401 24.51 4.93 -0.83
N GLU A 402 23.47 5.32 -0.13
CA GLU A 402 22.75 4.45 0.77
C GLU A 402 21.41 4.06 0.17
N GLU A 403 21.01 2.80 0.39
CA GLU A 403 19.70 2.28 0.03
C GLU A 403 18.89 1.89 1.27
N PRO A 404 17.54 2.00 1.20
CA PRO A 404 16.68 1.58 2.30
C PRO A 404 16.71 0.07 2.46
N ARG A 405 16.77 -0.37 3.73
CA ARG A 405 16.78 -1.77 4.13
C ARG A 405 15.52 -2.12 4.89
N ILE A 406 15.11 -3.36 4.78
CA ILE A 406 13.95 -3.93 5.49
C ILE A 406 14.34 -5.17 6.26
N LYS A 407 13.69 -5.35 7.40
CA LYS A 407 13.61 -6.62 8.11
C LYS A 407 12.40 -7.37 7.58
N ALA A 408 12.65 -8.38 6.77
CA ALA A 408 11.62 -9.21 6.14
C ALA A 408 11.38 -10.47 6.96
N THR A 409 10.14 -10.72 7.35
CA THR A 409 9.71 -11.94 8.06
C THR A 409 8.92 -12.81 7.07
N ILE A 410 9.38 -14.03 6.85
CA ILE A 410 8.75 -14.99 5.93
C ILE A 410 8.38 -16.23 6.71
N LEU A 411 7.11 -16.60 6.66
CA LEU A 411 6.59 -17.84 7.24
C LEU A 411 6.24 -18.81 6.12
N VAL A 412 6.79 -20.02 6.15
CA VAL A 412 6.66 -20.97 5.04
C VAL A 412 6.69 -22.42 5.56
N PRO A 413 5.94 -23.37 4.94
CA PRO A 413 6.12 -24.79 5.22
C PRO A 413 7.57 -25.24 4.96
N ASP A 414 8.10 -26.12 5.81
CA ASP A 414 9.51 -26.56 5.78
C ASP A 414 9.93 -27.11 4.40
N GLU A 415 9.03 -27.76 3.67
CA GLU A 415 9.30 -28.29 2.32
C GLU A 415 9.73 -27.22 1.28
N TYR A 416 9.33 -25.94 1.46
CA TYR A 416 9.69 -24.84 0.55
C TYR A 416 10.79 -23.94 1.12
N LEU A 417 11.28 -24.20 2.33
CA LEU A 417 12.27 -23.35 2.99
C LEU A 417 13.53 -23.16 2.12
N GLY A 418 14.04 -24.24 1.51
CA GLY A 418 15.23 -24.18 0.67
C GLY A 418 15.11 -23.20 -0.50
N ASP A 419 13.95 -23.18 -1.17
CA ASP A 419 13.69 -22.27 -2.29
C ASP A 419 13.57 -20.81 -1.81
N VAL A 420 12.97 -20.58 -0.64
CA VAL A 420 12.88 -19.25 -0.02
C VAL A 420 14.25 -18.73 0.35
N LEU A 421 15.09 -19.53 1.00
CA LEU A 421 16.47 -19.15 1.35
C LEU A 421 17.27 -18.75 0.10
N LYS A 422 17.14 -19.54 -0.97
CA LYS A 422 17.78 -19.26 -2.27
C LYS A 422 17.28 -17.94 -2.86
N LEU A 423 15.94 -17.72 -2.87
CA LEU A 423 15.35 -16.48 -3.37
C LEU A 423 15.88 -15.26 -2.59
N CYS A 424 15.91 -15.31 -1.26
CA CYS A 424 16.44 -14.23 -0.43
C CYS A 424 17.92 -13.94 -0.70
N GLN A 425 18.75 -14.98 -0.88
CA GLN A 425 20.16 -14.84 -1.24
C GLN A 425 20.33 -14.21 -2.63
N GLU A 426 19.52 -14.62 -3.60
CA GLU A 426 19.49 -14.02 -4.93
C GLU A 426 19.10 -12.53 -4.87
N ARG A 427 18.41 -12.07 -3.85
CA ARG A 427 17.99 -10.67 -3.63
C ARG A 427 18.90 -9.92 -2.65
N ARG A 428 20.16 -10.32 -2.50
CA ARG A 428 21.17 -9.69 -1.62
C ARG A 428 20.75 -9.71 -0.14
N GLY A 429 19.90 -10.66 0.24
CA GLY A 429 19.43 -10.80 1.61
C GLY A 429 20.49 -11.40 2.53
N VAL A 430 20.53 -10.90 3.76
CA VAL A 430 21.32 -11.45 4.85
C VAL A 430 20.38 -12.07 5.86
N GLN A 431 20.52 -13.36 6.11
CA GLN A 431 19.70 -14.06 7.09
C GLN A 431 20.02 -13.55 8.50
N ILE A 432 18.99 -13.12 9.23
CA ILE A 432 19.10 -12.67 10.63
C ILE A 432 18.76 -13.81 11.55
N ASP A 433 17.64 -14.52 11.27
CA ASP A 433 17.12 -15.56 12.15
C ASP A 433 16.38 -16.65 11.37
N LEU A 434 16.28 -17.84 11.98
CA LEU A 434 15.49 -18.96 11.49
C LEU A 434 14.97 -19.75 12.68
N THR A 435 13.67 -19.73 12.86
CA THR A 435 12.97 -20.45 13.92
C THR A 435 11.88 -21.34 13.32
N TYR A 436 11.40 -22.30 14.10
CA TYR A 436 10.32 -23.19 13.68
C TYR A 436 9.11 -23.01 14.58
N ALA A 437 7.95 -22.83 13.97
CA ALA A 437 6.66 -22.77 14.62
C ALA A 437 5.84 -24.00 14.17
N GLY A 438 5.92 -25.09 14.91
CA GLY A 438 5.35 -26.38 14.52
C GLY A 438 5.96 -26.91 13.21
N SER A 439 5.15 -27.09 12.17
CA SER A 439 5.56 -27.57 10.85
C SER A 439 5.98 -26.46 9.88
N ARG A 440 5.99 -25.18 10.32
CA ARG A 440 6.38 -24.03 9.52
C ARG A 440 7.72 -23.47 9.99
N ALA A 441 8.52 -23.04 9.03
CA ALA A 441 9.74 -22.29 9.28
C ALA A 441 9.43 -20.79 9.20
N MET A 442 9.86 -20.04 10.21
CA MET A 442 9.88 -18.59 10.22
C MET A 442 11.30 -18.12 9.98
N THR A 443 11.56 -17.47 8.86
CA THR A 443 12.88 -16.92 8.56
C THR A 443 12.83 -15.41 8.50
N VAL A 444 13.85 -14.77 9.07
CA VAL A 444 13.99 -13.32 9.11
C VAL A 444 15.22 -12.92 8.32
N TYR A 445 15.04 -12.02 7.39
CA TYR A 445 16.10 -11.51 6.50
C TYR A 445 16.21 -9.99 6.58
N ASP A 446 17.44 -9.49 6.49
CA ASP A 446 17.71 -8.11 6.11
C ASP A 446 17.82 -8.05 4.58
N LEU A 447 16.92 -7.32 3.92
CA LEU A 447 16.81 -7.21 2.47
C LEU A 447 16.85 -5.74 2.03
N PRO A 448 17.47 -5.42 0.88
CA PRO A 448 17.29 -4.11 0.26
C PRO A 448 15.85 -3.96 -0.23
N LEU A 449 15.18 -2.88 0.13
CA LEU A 449 13.79 -2.65 -0.29
C LEU A 449 13.65 -2.64 -1.82
N ASN A 450 14.62 -2.10 -2.54
CA ASN A 450 14.60 -2.07 -4.01
C ASN A 450 14.58 -3.46 -4.66
N GLU A 451 15.14 -4.49 -4.01
CA GLU A 451 15.10 -5.88 -4.53
C GLU A 451 13.74 -6.56 -4.25
N VAL A 452 12.93 -5.98 -3.38
CA VAL A 452 11.60 -6.49 -3.00
C VAL A 452 10.49 -5.86 -3.83
N VAL A 453 10.60 -4.57 -4.12
CA VAL A 453 9.57 -3.76 -4.76
C VAL A 453 9.17 -4.24 -6.17
N PHE A 454 10.01 -4.96 -6.90
CA PHE A 454 9.69 -5.33 -8.29
C PHE A 454 8.84 -6.60 -8.42
N ASP A 455 9.35 -7.74 -7.93
CA ASP A 455 8.75 -9.05 -8.24
C ASP A 455 8.96 -10.09 -7.13
N PHE A 456 9.55 -9.68 -6.01
CA PHE A 456 9.89 -10.61 -4.92
C PHE A 456 8.67 -11.37 -4.40
N TYR A 457 7.55 -10.67 -4.18
CA TYR A 457 6.34 -11.28 -3.65
C TYR A 457 5.72 -12.30 -4.62
N ASP A 458 5.69 -11.98 -5.90
CA ASP A 458 5.17 -12.89 -6.92
C ASP A 458 6.06 -14.14 -7.06
N ARG A 459 7.38 -13.95 -7.01
CA ARG A 459 8.33 -15.06 -7.00
C ARG A 459 8.23 -15.91 -5.74
N LEU A 460 8.09 -15.26 -4.58
CA LEU A 460 7.90 -15.94 -3.30
C LEU A 460 6.65 -16.84 -3.35
N LYS A 461 5.53 -16.28 -3.80
CA LYS A 461 4.30 -17.07 -4.01
C LYS A 461 4.50 -18.21 -5.03
N SER A 462 5.18 -17.94 -6.12
CA SER A 462 5.41 -18.94 -7.16
C SER A 462 6.24 -20.13 -6.64
N VAL A 463 7.39 -19.88 -5.99
CA VAL A 463 8.28 -20.94 -5.49
C VAL A 463 7.68 -21.71 -4.32
N THR A 464 6.75 -21.12 -3.59
CA THR A 464 6.07 -21.75 -2.44
C THR A 464 4.64 -22.17 -2.76
N LYS A 465 4.21 -22.12 -4.01
CA LYS A 465 2.83 -22.43 -4.46
C LYS A 465 1.75 -21.65 -3.68
N GLY A 466 2.06 -20.45 -3.24
CA GLY A 466 1.17 -19.60 -2.48
C GLY A 466 1.15 -19.84 -0.96
N TYR A 467 1.95 -20.78 -0.45
CA TYR A 467 1.95 -21.11 0.97
C TYR A 467 2.84 -20.23 1.86
N ALA A 468 3.68 -19.35 1.29
CA ALA A 468 4.45 -18.41 2.07
C ALA A 468 3.67 -17.15 2.36
N SER A 469 3.75 -16.69 3.62
CA SER A 469 3.38 -15.33 3.99
C SER A 469 4.61 -14.48 4.18
N PHE A 470 4.47 -13.19 3.90
CA PHE A 470 5.55 -12.22 3.89
C PHE A 470 5.09 -10.92 4.55
N ASP A 471 5.92 -10.41 5.43
CA ASP A 471 5.77 -9.11 6.06
C ASP A 471 7.14 -8.44 6.19
N TYR A 472 7.17 -7.11 6.26
CA TYR A 472 8.43 -6.39 6.39
C TYR A 472 8.30 -5.08 7.18
N GLN A 473 9.41 -4.66 7.76
CA GLN A 473 9.55 -3.39 8.48
C GLN A 473 10.79 -2.66 8.00
N MET A 474 10.70 -1.34 7.84
CA MET A 474 11.87 -0.51 7.52
C MET A 474 12.87 -0.51 8.68
N THR A 475 14.15 -0.75 8.38
CA THR A 475 15.24 -0.76 9.39
C THR A 475 16.19 0.42 9.26
N GLY A 476 16.07 1.21 8.19
CA GLY A 476 16.92 2.37 7.93
C GLY A 476 17.65 2.27 6.59
N TYR A 477 18.79 2.90 6.50
CA TYR A 477 19.59 3.00 5.27
C TYR A 477 20.96 2.37 5.47
N GLN A 478 21.48 1.77 4.41
CA GLN A 478 22.82 1.17 4.42
C GLN A 478 23.55 1.47 3.10
N THR A 479 24.85 1.79 3.22
CA THR A 479 25.72 1.99 2.06
C THR A 479 25.90 0.71 1.28
N ASP A 480 25.73 0.79 -0.05
CA ASP A 480 26.02 -0.32 -0.96
C ASP A 480 26.58 0.16 -2.31
N SER A 481 27.08 -0.77 -3.13
CA SER A 481 27.72 -0.50 -4.42
C SER A 481 26.67 -0.29 -5.52
N LEU A 482 25.95 0.82 -5.44
CA LEU A 482 24.88 1.17 -6.36
C LEU A 482 25.37 2.03 -7.53
N VAL A 483 24.75 1.82 -8.69
CA VAL A 483 25.04 2.60 -9.91
C VAL A 483 23.74 2.91 -10.66
N LYS A 484 23.69 4.09 -11.29
CA LYS A 484 22.63 4.42 -12.23
C LYS A 484 22.86 3.67 -13.54
N MET A 485 21.89 2.86 -13.94
CA MET A 485 21.83 2.25 -15.27
C MET A 485 20.85 3.05 -16.12
N SER A 486 21.34 3.58 -17.24
CA SER A 486 20.53 4.29 -18.24
C SER A 486 20.26 3.41 -19.44
N VAL A 487 19.05 3.48 -19.98
CA VAL A 487 18.67 2.81 -21.23
C VAL A 487 18.68 3.83 -22.35
N LEU A 488 19.35 3.51 -23.47
CA LEU A 488 19.38 4.34 -24.65
C LEU A 488 18.70 3.60 -25.83
N VAL A 489 17.81 4.29 -26.51
CA VAL A 489 17.15 3.81 -27.72
C VAL A 489 17.51 4.76 -28.87
N ASN A 490 18.13 4.25 -29.90
CA ASN A 490 18.67 5.04 -31.02
C ASN A 490 19.70 6.09 -30.57
N ASP A 491 20.52 5.74 -29.59
CA ASP A 491 21.54 6.58 -28.94
C ASP A 491 20.97 7.75 -28.10
N GLU A 492 19.64 7.83 -27.90
CA GLU A 492 18.98 8.80 -27.02
C GLU A 492 18.60 8.14 -25.68
N PRO A 493 18.87 8.79 -24.54
CA PRO A 493 18.48 8.25 -23.23
C PRO A 493 16.97 8.28 -23.06
N VAL A 494 16.44 7.24 -22.43
CA VAL A 494 15.02 7.11 -22.07
C VAL A 494 14.91 7.18 -20.54
N ASP A 495 14.60 8.36 -20.03
CA ASP A 495 14.61 8.65 -18.58
C ASP A 495 13.68 7.72 -17.80
N ALA A 496 12.50 7.44 -18.34
CA ALA A 496 11.52 6.55 -17.73
C ALA A 496 11.99 5.09 -17.53
N LEU A 497 13.07 4.67 -18.21
CA LEU A 497 13.69 3.35 -18.08
C LEU A 497 15.02 3.39 -17.28
N SER A 498 15.40 4.54 -16.75
CA SER A 498 16.57 4.65 -15.88
C SER A 498 16.28 4.03 -14.52
N MET A 499 17.25 3.29 -13.97
CA MET A 499 17.09 2.63 -12.67
C MET A 499 18.40 2.59 -11.88
N MET A 500 18.29 2.53 -10.55
CA MET A 500 19.40 2.22 -9.68
C MET A 500 19.56 0.71 -9.56
N VAL A 501 20.76 0.22 -9.74
CA VAL A 501 21.07 -1.22 -9.68
C VAL A 501 22.37 -1.45 -8.92
N HIS A 502 22.48 -2.62 -8.28
CA HIS A 502 23.76 -3.03 -7.71
C HIS A 502 24.78 -3.29 -8.84
N ARG A 503 26.01 -2.84 -8.65
CA ARG A 503 27.07 -2.89 -9.68
C ARG A 503 27.29 -4.29 -10.25
N ASP A 504 27.30 -5.32 -9.41
CA ASP A 504 27.57 -6.70 -9.83
C ASP A 504 26.45 -7.30 -10.68
N ARG A 505 25.23 -6.75 -10.57
CA ARG A 505 24.05 -7.22 -11.33
C ARG A 505 23.71 -6.35 -12.53
N ALA A 506 24.37 -5.22 -12.66
CA ALA A 506 24.05 -4.23 -13.69
C ALA A 506 24.15 -4.80 -15.11
N GLU A 507 25.18 -5.63 -15.40
CA GLU A 507 25.32 -6.25 -16.72
C GLU A 507 24.21 -7.25 -17.02
N THR A 508 23.86 -8.13 -16.07
CA THR A 508 22.80 -9.14 -16.22
C THR A 508 21.44 -8.47 -16.41
N ARG A 509 21.09 -7.49 -15.55
CA ARG A 509 19.85 -6.71 -15.68
C ARG A 509 19.83 -5.89 -16.98
N GLY A 510 20.94 -5.26 -17.33
CA GLY A 510 21.04 -4.49 -18.57
C GLY A 510 20.84 -5.35 -19.81
N ARG A 511 21.37 -6.58 -19.84
CA ARG A 511 21.18 -7.52 -20.94
C ARG A 511 19.74 -7.97 -21.06
N ALA A 512 19.12 -8.39 -19.97
CA ALA A 512 17.69 -8.77 -19.95
C ALA A 512 16.79 -7.63 -20.43
N MET A 513 17.05 -6.40 -19.99
CA MET A 513 16.31 -5.21 -20.39
C MET A 513 16.39 -4.94 -21.89
N VAL A 514 17.60 -4.94 -22.47
CA VAL A 514 17.76 -4.64 -23.90
C VAL A 514 17.23 -5.75 -24.79
N GLU A 515 17.30 -7.02 -24.36
CA GLU A 515 16.69 -8.16 -25.06
C GLU A 515 15.16 -8.01 -25.09
N LYS A 516 14.53 -7.73 -23.96
CA LYS A 516 13.08 -7.55 -23.86
C LYS A 516 12.58 -6.36 -24.68
N LEU A 517 13.25 -5.21 -24.58
CA LEU A 517 12.92 -4.05 -25.40
C LEU A 517 13.06 -4.30 -26.90
N LYS A 518 14.03 -5.12 -27.33
CA LYS A 518 14.18 -5.52 -28.72
C LYS A 518 12.97 -6.30 -29.27
N ASP A 519 12.34 -7.11 -28.43
CA ASP A 519 11.17 -7.89 -28.84
C ASP A 519 9.88 -7.04 -28.89
N LEU A 520 9.81 -6.00 -28.08
CA LEU A 520 8.64 -5.15 -27.93
C LEU A 520 8.63 -3.93 -28.83
N ILE A 521 9.81 -3.34 -29.11
CA ILE A 521 9.88 -2.17 -29.98
C ILE A 521 9.70 -2.58 -31.45
N PRO A 522 8.77 -1.97 -32.22
CA PRO A 522 8.53 -2.32 -33.60
C PRO A 522 9.75 -1.99 -34.48
N ARG A 523 9.97 -2.80 -35.53
CA ARG A 523 11.05 -2.56 -36.48
C ARG A 523 10.75 -1.34 -37.33
N HIS A 524 11.75 -0.47 -37.50
CA HIS A 524 11.69 0.71 -38.36
C HIS A 524 12.46 0.51 -39.67
N MET A 525 12.40 1.50 -40.56
CA MET A 525 13.13 1.50 -41.84
C MET A 525 14.65 1.63 -41.67
N PHE A 526 15.13 1.91 -40.46
CA PHE A 526 16.56 2.02 -40.09
C PHE A 526 16.87 1.12 -38.91
N LYS A 527 18.16 0.88 -38.65
CA LYS A 527 18.61 0.10 -37.50
C LYS A 527 18.49 0.94 -36.22
N ILE A 528 17.91 0.34 -35.19
CA ILE A 528 17.77 0.97 -33.87
C ILE A 528 18.69 0.23 -32.89
N PRO A 529 19.77 0.81 -32.41
CA PRO A 529 20.52 0.28 -31.29
C PRO A 529 19.73 0.52 -29.99
N ILE A 530 19.64 -0.51 -29.15
CA ILE A 530 19.10 -0.45 -27.79
C ILE A 530 20.28 -0.80 -26.90
N GLN A 531 20.59 0.07 -25.91
CA GLN A 531 21.78 -0.06 -25.10
C GLN A 531 21.45 0.18 -23.63
N ALA A 532 22.10 -0.56 -22.74
CA ALA A 532 22.16 -0.25 -21.34
C ALA A 532 23.57 0.29 -21.03
N ALA A 533 23.65 1.39 -20.28
CA ALA A 533 24.91 2.06 -19.99
C ALA A 533 25.01 2.51 -18.52
N ILE A 534 26.23 2.54 -17.99
CA ILE A 534 26.57 3.08 -16.67
C ILE A 534 27.62 4.17 -16.87
N GLY A 535 27.34 5.41 -16.46
CA GLY A 535 28.27 6.52 -16.56
C GLY A 535 28.82 6.73 -18.00
N GLY A 536 27.97 6.52 -19.02
CA GLY A 536 28.34 6.62 -20.43
C GLY A 536 29.00 5.35 -21.03
N LYS A 537 29.38 4.36 -20.21
CA LYS A 537 29.93 3.08 -20.70
C LYS A 537 28.80 2.11 -21.00
N VAL A 538 28.69 1.66 -22.25
CA VAL A 538 27.71 0.63 -22.64
C VAL A 538 28.10 -0.72 -22.03
N ILE A 539 27.18 -1.32 -21.28
CA ILE A 539 27.34 -2.63 -20.62
C ILE A 539 26.59 -3.75 -21.34
N ALA A 540 25.49 -3.43 -22.01
CA ALA A 540 24.73 -4.36 -22.83
C ALA A 540 24.19 -3.66 -24.09
N ARG A 541 24.06 -4.39 -25.20
CA ARG A 541 23.60 -3.83 -26.46
C ARG A 541 22.88 -4.86 -27.28
N GLU A 542 21.70 -4.48 -27.78
CA GLU A 542 20.95 -5.17 -28.81
C GLU A 542 20.68 -4.22 -29.99
N THR A 543 20.31 -4.79 -31.13
CA THR A 543 20.03 -3.98 -32.33
C THR A 543 18.85 -4.51 -33.09
N LEU A 544 17.81 -3.69 -33.23
CA LEU A 544 16.71 -3.95 -34.14
C LEU A 544 17.16 -3.80 -35.60
N SER A 545 16.98 -4.85 -36.38
CA SER A 545 17.32 -4.79 -37.80
C SER A 545 16.30 -3.95 -38.57
N ALA A 546 16.79 -3.13 -39.51
CA ALA A 546 15.91 -2.34 -40.37
C ALA A 546 14.98 -3.23 -41.21
N MET A 547 13.73 -2.81 -41.37
CA MET A 547 12.86 -3.40 -42.38
C MET A 547 13.50 -3.29 -43.78
N ARG A 548 13.57 -4.37 -44.53
CA ARG A 548 14.07 -4.39 -45.90
C ARG A 548 12.90 -4.27 -46.85
N LYS A 549 12.83 -3.17 -47.58
CA LYS A 549 12.04 -3.14 -48.82
C LYS A 549 12.93 -3.68 -49.93
N ASP A 550 12.52 -4.69 -50.65
CA ASP A 550 13.27 -5.21 -51.78
C ASP A 550 13.18 -4.19 -52.94
N VAL A 551 14.15 -3.28 -52.98
CA VAL A 551 14.22 -2.23 -54.02
C VAL A 551 14.74 -2.80 -55.35
N THR A 552 15.21 -4.05 -55.33
CA THR A 552 15.78 -4.72 -56.51
C THR A 552 14.80 -5.70 -57.19
N ALA A 553 13.61 -5.94 -56.56
CA ALA A 553 12.60 -6.89 -57.10
C ALA A 553 12.14 -6.59 -58.52
N LYS A 554 12.18 -5.31 -58.94
CA LYS A 554 11.81 -4.88 -60.30
C LYS A 554 13.00 -4.77 -61.28
N CYS A 555 14.22 -5.21 -60.88
CA CYS A 555 15.38 -5.19 -61.74
C CYS A 555 15.51 -6.54 -62.46
N TYR A 556 14.89 -6.64 -63.64
CA TYR A 556 15.06 -7.79 -64.54
C TYR A 556 16.40 -7.70 -65.28
N GLY A 557 17.16 -8.82 -65.33
CA GLY A 557 18.40 -8.95 -66.08
C GLY A 557 19.63 -8.37 -65.39
N GLY A 558 20.82 -8.89 -65.67
CA GLY A 558 22.11 -8.77 -64.99
C GLY A 558 22.74 -7.39 -64.80
N ASP A 559 21.99 -6.28 -64.73
CA ASP A 559 22.55 -4.94 -64.47
C ASP A 559 22.98 -4.77 -62.99
N ALA A 560 24.19 -5.24 -62.70
CA ALA A 560 24.83 -5.17 -61.39
C ALA A 560 25.03 -3.69 -60.94
N SER A 561 25.26 -2.76 -61.90
CA SER A 561 25.54 -1.36 -61.58
C SER A 561 24.30 -0.64 -61.11
N ARG A 562 23.11 -0.93 -61.70
CA ARG A 562 21.80 -0.38 -61.30
C ARG A 562 21.36 -0.92 -59.93
N LYS A 563 21.54 -2.24 -59.69
CA LYS A 563 21.29 -2.86 -58.38
C LYS A 563 22.11 -2.20 -57.29
N ARG A 564 23.42 -1.97 -57.55
CA ARG A 564 24.32 -1.30 -56.61
C ARG A 564 23.91 0.12 -56.31
N LYS A 565 23.56 0.93 -57.32
CA LYS A 565 23.06 2.30 -57.16
C LYS A 565 21.77 2.37 -56.35
N LEU A 566 20.83 1.43 -56.56
CA LEU A 566 19.59 1.37 -55.77
C LEU A 566 19.83 1.00 -54.32
N LEU A 567 20.74 0.06 -54.05
CA LEU A 567 21.17 -0.31 -52.70
C LEU A 567 21.90 0.85 -52.00
N ASP A 568 22.76 1.57 -52.71
CA ASP A 568 23.48 2.75 -52.15
C ASP A 568 22.52 3.91 -51.84
N LYS A 569 21.52 4.18 -52.72
CA LYS A 569 20.45 5.12 -52.43
C LYS A 569 19.61 4.72 -51.23
N GLN A 570 19.27 3.43 -51.11
CA GLN A 570 18.55 2.90 -49.93
C GLN A 570 19.37 3.08 -48.64
N LYS A 571 20.68 2.81 -48.69
CA LYS A 571 21.59 2.96 -47.58
C LYS A 571 21.72 4.43 -47.16
N ALA A 572 21.82 5.35 -48.12
CA ALA A 572 21.89 6.80 -47.86
C ALA A 572 20.54 7.32 -47.29
N GLY A 573 19.39 6.86 -47.84
CA GLY A 573 18.07 7.18 -47.32
C GLY A 573 17.87 6.72 -45.89
N LYS A 574 18.30 5.47 -45.57
CA LYS A 574 18.25 4.94 -44.19
C LYS A 574 19.13 5.73 -43.24
N LYS A 575 20.30 6.20 -43.66
CA LYS A 575 21.18 7.05 -42.85
C LYS A 575 20.54 8.40 -42.52
N LYS A 576 19.84 9.03 -43.52
CA LYS A 576 19.07 10.26 -43.30
C LYS A 576 17.90 10.03 -42.35
N MET A 577 17.12 8.96 -42.57
CA MET A 577 15.98 8.63 -41.67
C MET A 577 16.42 8.38 -40.24
N ARG A 578 17.59 7.80 -40.00
CA ARG A 578 18.15 7.62 -38.66
C ARG A 578 18.46 8.96 -37.97
N GLN A 579 18.89 9.98 -38.72
CA GLN A 579 19.23 11.28 -38.14
C GLN A 579 18.02 12.13 -37.72
N PHE A 580 16.85 11.85 -38.30
CA PHE A 580 15.62 12.64 -38.08
C PHE A 580 14.45 11.80 -37.55
N GLY A 581 14.59 10.48 -37.48
CA GLY A 581 13.51 9.58 -37.05
C GLY A 581 13.47 9.46 -35.53
N ARG A 582 12.41 9.96 -34.91
CA ARG A 582 12.05 9.56 -33.55
C ARG A 582 11.61 8.10 -33.54
N VAL A 583 12.00 7.38 -32.51
CA VAL A 583 11.56 6.00 -32.27
C VAL A 583 10.45 6.06 -31.25
N ASP A 584 9.24 5.77 -31.68
CA ASP A 584 8.12 5.60 -30.75
C ASP A 584 8.29 4.27 -30.02
N ILE A 585 8.36 4.34 -28.70
CA ILE A 585 8.42 3.18 -27.82
C ILE A 585 6.99 2.91 -27.40
N PRO A 586 6.40 1.74 -27.74
CA PRO A 586 5.04 1.41 -27.34
C PRO A 586 4.92 1.38 -25.81
N GLN A 587 3.76 1.75 -25.30
CA GLN A 587 3.44 1.72 -23.88
C GLN A 587 3.69 0.33 -23.26
N GLU A 588 3.29 -0.72 -23.99
CA GLU A 588 3.53 -2.12 -23.60
C GLU A 588 5.02 -2.43 -23.39
N ALA A 589 5.90 -1.73 -24.11
CA ALA A 589 7.35 -1.89 -23.95
C ALA A 589 7.84 -1.31 -22.62
N PHE A 590 7.28 -0.22 -22.13
CA PHE A 590 7.60 0.30 -20.79
C PHE A 590 7.13 -0.65 -19.71
N ILE A 591 5.86 -1.06 -19.75
CA ILE A 591 5.27 -1.97 -18.74
C ILE A 591 6.00 -3.31 -18.72
N SER A 592 6.24 -3.88 -19.90
CA SER A 592 6.89 -5.20 -20.01
C SER A 592 8.38 -5.16 -19.71
N ALA A 593 9.10 -4.08 -20.09
CA ALA A 593 10.52 -3.94 -19.76
C ALA A 593 10.75 -3.89 -18.25
N LEU A 594 9.77 -3.42 -17.49
CA LEU A 594 9.83 -3.31 -16.03
C LEU A 594 9.52 -4.62 -15.31
N LYS A 595 8.75 -5.52 -15.93
CA LYS A 595 8.49 -6.89 -15.43
C LYS A 595 9.61 -7.84 -15.88
N MET A 596 10.86 -7.55 -15.53
CA MET A 596 12.04 -8.23 -16.10
C MET A 596 12.28 -9.67 -15.67
N ASP A 597 11.60 -10.16 -14.63
CA ASP A 597 11.93 -11.44 -14.00
C ASP A 597 10.77 -12.45 -13.95
N SER A 598 9.78 -12.34 -14.84
CA SER A 598 8.73 -13.37 -14.96
C SER A 598 9.09 -14.46 -15.97
#